data_34e215976c98acf01cfd9a077ce2f1f0
#
_entry.id   34e215976c98acf01cfd9a077ce2f1f0
#
_cell.length_a   1.000
_cell.length_b   1.000
_cell.length_c   1.000
_cell.angle_alpha   90.00
_cell.angle_beta   90.00
_cell.angle_gamma   90.00
#
_symmetry.space_group_name_H-M   'P 1'
#
loop_
_entity.id
_entity.type
_entity.pdbx_description
1 polymer ?
#
loop_
_entity_poly.entity_id
_entity_poly.type
_entity_poly.pdbx_seq_one_letter_code
_entity_poly.pdbx_strand_id
1 'polypeptide(L)'
;VGPKLAWLAEHEPEVFGAARRLFMPSSYLAWKLTGAYVLDHQSASQSVPLYDIRAREWYRPWADDLVGEIELPELVWADTVIGGVSAEAAEATGLPAGIPVIAGTIDAWSEAISVDGHNPGDLMLMYGTTMFLINTLSARASAPELWSTVGAFEDSYNLAGGMATSGAITGWLRKLVGNVDYPTLLGEAAQSPAGANGLLLLPYFAGERTPIADPFARGVIAGLTLEHSRGDLYRAVLEATAMGVRHHVEAFRAAAGQVDRVVAVGGGTQSELWLQIVSDVTGLEQVVPRVTVGASFGAAYLAASAVAEVSIGEWNPPARRVQPDASTAAGYDALFELYRRLYVDSASVVHALAGRAD
;
A
#
# COMPACT_ATOMS: atom_id res chain seq x y z
N VAL A 1 -14.40 -7.64 -4.33
CA VAL A 1 -14.91 -9.02 -4.46
C VAL A 1 -16.21 -9.04 -5.24
N GLY A 2 -17.19 -8.17 -4.92
CA GLY A 2 -18.49 -8.15 -5.59
C GLY A 2 -18.45 -8.16 -7.12
N PRO A 3 -17.71 -7.25 -7.80
CA PRO A 3 -17.61 -7.29 -9.27
C PRO A 3 -17.03 -8.59 -9.82
N LYS A 4 -16.14 -9.27 -9.07
CA LYS A 4 -15.60 -10.58 -9.49
C LYS A 4 -16.65 -11.68 -9.38
N LEU A 5 -17.52 -11.65 -8.37
CA LEU A 5 -18.62 -12.58 -8.24
C LEU A 5 -19.65 -12.38 -9.34
N ALA A 6 -20.02 -11.13 -9.64
CA ALA A 6 -20.89 -10.80 -10.74
C ALA A 6 -20.33 -11.30 -12.09
N TRP A 7 -19.04 -11.10 -12.33
CA TRP A 7 -18.37 -11.61 -13.51
C TRP A 7 -18.41 -13.15 -13.60
N LEU A 8 -18.15 -13.85 -12.48
CA LEU A 8 -18.22 -15.31 -12.43
C LEU A 8 -19.64 -15.81 -12.70
N ALA A 9 -20.65 -15.15 -12.13
CA ALA A 9 -22.06 -15.53 -12.38
C ALA A 9 -22.43 -15.39 -13.85
N GLU A 10 -21.91 -14.38 -14.56
CA GLU A 10 -22.20 -14.12 -15.96
C GLU A 10 -21.38 -15.01 -16.92
N HIS A 11 -20.08 -15.19 -16.65
CA HIS A 11 -19.14 -15.81 -17.60
C HIS A 11 -18.80 -17.29 -17.27
N GLU A 12 -18.96 -17.69 -15.99
CA GLU A 12 -18.66 -19.04 -15.48
C GLU A 12 -19.84 -19.57 -14.62
N PRO A 13 -21.08 -19.59 -15.18
CA PRO A 13 -22.30 -19.86 -14.37
C PRO A 13 -22.30 -21.26 -13.74
N GLU A 14 -21.69 -22.26 -14.37
CA GLU A 14 -21.60 -23.60 -13.81
C GLU A 14 -20.69 -23.62 -12.56
N VAL A 15 -19.54 -22.94 -12.61
CA VAL A 15 -18.61 -22.81 -11.50
C VAL A 15 -19.26 -22.03 -10.36
N PHE A 16 -19.90 -20.88 -10.69
CA PHE A 16 -20.60 -20.05 -9.71
C PHE A 16 -21.76 -20.81 -9.04
N GLY A 17 -22.58 -21.51 -9.83
CA GLY A 17 -23.72 -22.29 -9.32
C GLY A 17 -23.29 -23.49 -8.45
N ALA A 18 -22.08 -24.04 -8.66
CA ALA A 18 -21.53 -25.11 -7.84
C ALA A 18 -20.84 -24.61 -6.57
N ALA A 19 -20.43 -23.35 -6.53
CA ALA A 19 -19.74 -22.76 -5.37
C ALA A 19 -20.65 -22.69 -4.14
N ARG A 20 -20.10 -22.94 -2.96
CA ARG A 20 -20.81 -22.90 -1.66
C ARG A 20 -20.11 -22.05 -0.62
N ARG A 21 -18.86 -21.70 -0.82
CA ARG A 21 -18.04 -20.92 0.11
C ARG A 21 -17.13 -19.96 -0.61
N LEU A 22 -16.90 -18.81 0.02
CA LEU A 22 -15.97 -17.77 -0.42
C LEU A 22 -14.75 -17.74 0.51
N PHE A 23 -13.57 -17.85 -0.07
CA PHE A 23 -12.32 -17.75 0.67
C PHE A 23 -11.42 -16.66 0.12
N MET A 24 -10.74 -15.97 1.01
CA MET A 24 -9.46 -15.32 0.73
C MET A 24 -8.31 -16.29 1.03
N PRO A 25 -7.09 -16.08 0.50
CA PRO A 25 -5.97 -16.99 0.77
C PRO A 25 -5.75 -17.27 2.26
N SER A 26 -5.77 -16.23 3.12
CA SER A 26 -5.62 -16.37 4.57
C SER A 26 -6.73 -17.22 5.19
N SER A 27 -7.99 -16.92 4.88
CA SER A 27 -9.13 -17.66 5.43
C SER A 27 -9.19 -19.11 4.94
N TYR A 28 -8.72 -19.39 3.71
CA TYR A 28 -8.59 -20.76 3.22
C TYR A 28 -7.56 -21.56 4.02
N LEU A 29 -6.40 -20.95 4.29
CA LEU A 29 -5.37 -21.59 5.12
C LEU A 29 -5.88 -21.83 6.56
N ALA A 30 -6.51 -20.83 7.15
CA ALA A 30 -7.12 -20.94 8.48
C ALA A 30 -8.15 -22.07 8.55
N TRP A 31 -9.02 -22.17 7.54
CA TRP A 31 -9.99 -23.27 7.41
C TRP A 31 -9.31 -24.63 7.27
N LYS A 32 -8.26 -24.74 6.44
CA LYS A 32 -7.53 -26.01 6.28
C LYS A 32 -6.82 -26.44 7.56
N LEU A 33 -6.37 -25.50 8.38
CA LEU A 33 -5.69 -25.80 9.63
C LEU A 33 -6.68 -26.19 10.76
N THR A 34 -7.87 -25.59 10.79
CA THR A 34 -8.77 -25.67 11.95
C THR A 34 -10.16 -26.23 11.67
N GLY A 35 -10.62 -26.12 10.42
CA GLY A 35 -12.01 -26.34 10.01
C GLY A 35 -12.91 -25.11 10.20
N ALA A 36 -12.46 -24.04 10.86
CA ALA A 36 -13.25 -22.83 11.07
C ALA A 36 -13.42 -22.04 9.77
N TYR A 37 -14.67 -21.67 9.46
CA TYR A 37 -15.00 -20.87 8.28
C TYR A 37 -15.22 -19.42 8.67
N VAL A 38 -14.12 -18.69 8.72
CA VAL A 38 -14.07 -17.29 9.16
C VAL A 38 -13.34 -16.39 8.17
N LEU A 39 -13.54 -15.08 8.27
CA LEU A 39 -12.77 -14.06 7.59
C LEU A 39 -12.55 -12.87 8.54
N ASP A 40 -11.36 -12.32 8.54
CA ASP A 40 -11.08 -11.12 9.34
C ASP A 40 -11.79 -9.88 8.78
N HIS A 41 -12.21 -8.98 9.68
CA HIS A 41 -12.94 -7.75 9.34
C HIS A 41 -12.18 -6.87 8.34
N GLN A 42 -10.85 -6.80 8.44
CA GLN A 42 -10.04 -6.00 7.53
C GLN A 42 -10.15 -6.53 6.10
N SER A 43 -9.92 -7.83 5.88
CA SER A 43 -10.07 -8.47 4.55
C SER A 43 -11.50 -8.38 4.04
N ALA A 44 -12.49 -8.57 4.91
CA ALA A 44 -13.91 -8.44 4.57
C ALA A 44 -14.25 -7.01 4.10
N SER A 45 -13.68 -5.98 4.73
CA SER A 45 -13.93 -4.58 4.38
C SER A 45 -13.45 -4.20 2.97
N GLN A 46 -12.55 -4.98 2.37
CA GLN A 46 -12.14 -4.84 0.97
C GLN A 46 -13.08 -5.56 0.00
N SER A 47 -14.09 -6.26 0.52
CA SER A 47 -15.07 -7.01 -0.29
C SER A 47 -16.25 -6.15 -0.74
N VAL A 48 -15.95 -4.95 -1.26
CA VAL A 48 -16.98 -4.02 -1.76
C VAL A 48 -17.80 -4.71 -2.87
N PRO A 49 -19.15 -4.59 -2.84
CA PRO A 49 -20.01 -3.88 -1.89
C PRO A 49 -20.61 -4.79 -0.79
N LEU A 50 -20.00 -5.93 -0.49
CA LEU A 50 -20.57 -6.97 0.38
C LEU A 50 -20.49 -6.63 1.88
N TYR A 51 -19.65 -5.69 2.28
CA TYR A 51 -19.37 -5.37 3.68
C TYR A 51 -19.76 -3.93 4.03
N ASP A 52 -20.46 -3.74 5.14
CA ASP A 52 -20.74 -2.43 5.72
C ASP A 52 -19.67 -2.06 6.77
N ILE A 53 -18.84 -1.11 6.41
CA ILE A 53 -17.77 -0.57 7.28
C ILE A 53 -18.31 0.09 8.57
N ARG A 54 -19.58 0.60 8.56
CA ARG A 54 -20.17 1.26 9.71
C ARG A 54 -20.72 0.26 10.71
N ALA A 55 -21.47 -0.73 10.19
CA ALA A 55 -22.05 -1.80 10.99
C ALA A 55 -21.02 -2.89 11.34
N ARG A 56 -19.91 -2.97 10.58
CA ARG A 56 -18.89 -4.01 10.68
C ARG A 56 -19.47 -5.41 10.45
N GLU A 57 -20.35 -5.52 9.45
CA GLU A 57 -21.04 -6.75 9.10
C GLU A 57 -21.22 -6.90 7.58
N TRP A 58 -21.66 -8.08 7.14
CA TRP A 58 -22.03 -8.28 5.76
C TRP A 58 -23.28 -7.46 5.42
N TYR A 59 -23.19 -6.67 4.34
CA TYR A 59 -24.30 -5.83 3.85
C TYR A 59 -25.30 -6.67 3.04
N ARG A 60 -26.21 -7.34 3.74
CA ARG A 60 -27.17 -8.28 3.16
C ARG A 60 -27.96 -7.77 1.96
N PRO A 61 -28.42 -6.50 1.92
CA PRO A 61 -29.21 -6.02 0.79
C PRO A 61 -28.51 -6.14 -0.57
N TRP A 62 -27.16 -6.13 -0.60
CA TRP A 62 -26.40 -6.34 -1.83
C TRP A 62 -25.67 -7.69 -1.86
N ALA A 63 -25.31 -8.19 -0.71
CA ALA A 63 -24.58 -9.45 -0.64
C ALA A 63 -25.46 -10.61 -1.14
N ASP A 64 -26.69 -10.70 -0.70
CA ASP A 64 -27.60 -11.80 -1.03
C ASP A 64 -27.83 -11.92 -2.54
N ASP A 65 -27.92 -10.80 -3.27
CA ASP A 65 -28.05 -10.81 -4.73
C ASP A 65 -26.75 -11.22 -5.46
N LEU A 66 -25.59 -10.89 -4.88
CA LEU A 66 -24.29 -11.10 -5.52
C LEU A 66 -23.67 -12.47 -5.22
N VAL A 67 -23.98 -13.07 -4.08
CA VAL A 67 -23.33 -14.32 -3.65
C VAL A 67 -24.12 -15.57 -4.06
N GLY A 68 -25.38 -15.46 -4.42
CA GLY A 68 -26.24 -16.61 -4.77
C GLY A 68 -26.29 -17.63 -3.62
N GLU A 69 -25.93 -18.88 -3.91
CA GLU A 69 -25.90 -19.99 -2.92
C GLU A 69 -24.61 -20.02 -2.06
N ILE A 70 -23.74 -19.04 -2.22
CA ILE A 70 -22.47 -18.98 -1.47
C ILE A 70 -22.77 -18.49 -0.05
N GLU A 71 -22.43 -19.30 0.92
CA GLU A 71 -22.39 -18.90 2.33
C GLU A 71 -21.23 -17.95 2.57
N LEU A 72 -21.47 -16.80 3.23
CA LEU A 72 -20.41 -15.89 3.65
C LEU A 72 -19.82 -16.34 4.99
N PRO A 73 -18.47 -16.20 5.19
CA PRO A 73 -17.83 -16.62 6.42
C PRO A 73 -18.26 -15.77 7.63
N GLU A 74 -18.13 -16.32 8.82
CA GLU A 74 -18.22 -15.57 10.07
C GLU A 74 -17.12 -14.51 10.12
N LEU A 75 -17.44 -13.31 10.63
CA LEU A 75 -16.51 -12.20 10.74
C LEU A 75 -15.88 -12.18 12.13
N VAL A 76 -14.53 -12.09 12.15
CA VAL A 76 -13.73 -12.03 13.37
C VAL A 76 -12.61 -11.00 13.23
N TRP A 77 -11.89 -10.64 14.31
CA TRP A 77 -10.70 -9.79 14.22
C TRP A 77 -9.46 -10.63 13.88
N ALA A 78 -8.43 -9.99 13.34
CA ALA A 78 -7.22 -10.67 12.85
C ALA A 78 -6.48 -11.47 13.92
N ASP A 79 -6.50 -11.01 15.16
CA ASP A 79 -5.86 -11.61 16.33
C ASP A 79 -6.73 -12.66 17.05
N THR A 80 -7.97 -12.86 16.59
CA THR A 80 -8.89 -13.83 17.20
C THR A 80 -8.38 -15.25 17.01
N VAL A 81 -8.24 -15.99 18.10
CA VAL A 81 -7.97 -17.45 18.05
C VAL A 81 -9.22 -18.18 17.60
N ILE A 82 -9.15 -18.83 16.44
CA ILE A 82 -10.28 -19.49 15.76
C ILE A 82 -10.33 -20.99 15.95
N GLY A 83 -9.37 -21.54 16.68
CA GLY A 83 -9.26 -22.98 16.99
C GLY A 83 -7.82 -23.41 17.13
N GLY A 84 -7.61 -24.72 17.24
CA GLY A 84 -6.30 -25.34 17.21
C GLY A 84 -6.05 -26.10 15.91
N VAL A 85 -4.79 -26.35 15.58
CA VAL A 85 -4.40 -27.20 14.46
C VAL A 85 -5.06 -28.57 14.61
N SER A 86 -5.86 -28.98 13.62
CA SER A 86 -6.56 -30.28 13.62
C SER A 86 -5.59 -31.44 13.46
N ALA A 87 -6.02 -32.67 13.82
CA ALA A 87 -5.20 -33.85 13.65
C ALA A 87 -4.83 -34.10 12.16
N GLU A 88 -5.75 -33.86 11.24
CA GLU A 88 -5.52 -33.96 9.80
C GLU A 88 -4.47 -32.92 9.32
N ALA A 89 -4.61 -31.67 9.76
CA ALA A 89 -3.65 -30.63 9.43
C ALA A 89 -2.27 -30.89 10.04
N ALA A 90 -2.21 -31.43 11.26
CA ALA A 90 -0.96 -31.83 11.91
C ALA A 90 -0.23 -32.91 11.11
N GLU A 91 -0.94 -33.93 10.63
CA GLU A 91 -0.39 -34.98 9.77
C GLU A 91 0.14 -34.42 8.45
N ALA A 92 -0.62 -33.51 7.81
CA ALA A 92 -0.27 -32.94 6.51
C ALA A 92 0.90 -31.95 6.57
N THR A 93 1.08 -31.23 7.68
CA THR A 93 2.02 -30.09 7.78
C THR A 93 3.21 -30.36 8.70
N GLY A 94 3.12 -31.35 9.58
CA GLY A 94 4.10 -31.58 10.65
C GLY A 94 3.97 -30.62 11.84
N LEU A 95 2.99 -29.75 11.85
CA LEU A 95 2.70 -28.89 13.03
C LEU A 95 2.08 -29.75 14.14
N PRO A 96 2.41 -29.50 15.42
CA PRO A 96 1.74 -30.19 16.51
C PRO A 96 0.23 -29.89 16.54
N ALA A 97 -0.60 -30.94 16.76
CA ALA A 97 -2.03 -30.78 16.90
C ALA A 97 -2.37 -29.90 18.13
N GLY A 98 -3.41 -29.08 18.03
CA GLY A 98 -3.88 -28.24 19.11
C GLY A 98 -3.15 -26.90 19.26
N ILE A 99 -2.10 -26.60 18.48
CA ILE A 99 -1.50 -25.26 18.48
C ILE A 99 -2.57 -24.23 18.11
N PRO A 100 -2.73 -23.13 18.88
CA PRO A 100 -3.69 -22.08 18.55
C PRO A 100 -3.43 -21.48 17.16
N VAL A 101 -4.51 -21.28 16.40
CA VAL A 101 -4.49 -20.63 15.10
C VAL A 101 -5.34 -19.38 15.19
N ILE A 102 -4.82 -18.25 14.71
CA ILE A 102 -5.56 -16.99 14.60
C ILE A 102 -6.18 -16.85 13.19
N ALA A 103 -7.14 -15.94 13.05
CA ALA A 103 -7.71 -15.62 11.74
C ALA A 103 -6.66 -15.05 10.76
N GLY A 104 -5.76 -14.23 11.27
CA GLY A 104 -4.79 -13.49 10.45
C GLY A 104 -5.45 -12.39 9.62
N THR A 105 -4.65 -11.73 8.77
CA THR A 105 -5.14 -10.70 7.87
C THR A 105 -4.37 -10.71 6.55
N ILE A 106 -4.70 -9.80 5.64
CA ILE A 106 -4.03 -9.65 4.34
C ILE A 106 -2.57 -9.17 4.51
N ASP A 107 -1.72 -9.50 3.53
CA ASP A 107 -0.28 -9.25 3.51
C ASP A 107 0.12 -7.79 3.81
N ALA A 108 -0.49 -6.80 3.16
CA ALA A 108 -0.14 -5.40 3.34
C ALA A 108 -0.42 -4.88 4.77
N TRP A 109 -1.48 -5.36 5.43
CA TRP A 109 -1.74 -5.02 6.83
C TRP A 109 -0.84 -5.80 7.79
N SER A 110 -0.54 -7.05 7.49
CA SER A 110 0.49 -7.79 8.21
C SER A 110 1.85 -7.10 8.11
N GLU A 111 2.18 -6.51 6.95
CA GLU A 111 3.40 -5.72 6.79
C GLU A 111 3.38 -4.44 7.63
N ALA A 112 2.27 -3.71 7.66
CA ALA A 112 2.13 -2.53 8.54
C ALA A 112 2.32 -2.89 10.02
N ILE A 113 1.77 -4.02 10.46
CA ILE A 113 1.94 -4.54 11.81
C ILE A 113 3.40 -4.92 12.08
N SER A 114 4.09 -5.54 11.11
CA SER A 114 5.48 -5.98 11.25
C SER A 114 6.45 -4.86 11.61
N VAL A 115 6.10 -3.64 11.32
CA VAL A 115 6.92 -2.43 11.46
C VAL A 115 6.37 -1.42 12.46
N ASP A 116 5.41 -1.84 13.27
CA ASP A 116 4.73 -0.96 14.23
C ASP A 116 4.08 0.27 13.54
N GLY A 117 3.61 0.09 12.31
CA GLY A 117 2.98 1.14 11.50
C GLY A 117 1.45 1.04 11.47
N HIS A 118 0.83 0.66 12.58
CA HIS A 118 -0.60 0.36 12.67
C HIS A 118 -1.32 1.12 13.80
N ASN A 119 -0.64 2.06 14.44
CA ASN A 119 -1.25 2.90 15.47
C ASN A 119 -1.94 4.12 14.85
N PRO A 120 -2.98 4.69 15.48
CA PRO A 120 -3.61 5.93 15.00
C PRO A 120 -2.58 7.05 14.78
N GLY A 121 -2.63 7.68 13.62
CA GLY A 121 -1.65 8.69 13.18
C GLY A 121 -0.44 8.13 12.42
N ASP A 122 -0.26 6.81 12.38
CA ASP A 122 0.79 6.20 11.59
C ASP A 122 0.44 6.19 10.10
N LEU A 123 1.45 6.44 9.28
CA LEU A 123 1.46 6.21 7.84
C LEU A 123 2.53 5.17 7.50
N MET A 124 2.14 3.95 7.22
CA MET A 124 3.05 2.98 6.60
C MET A 124 3.24 3.34 5.13
N LEU A 125 4.50 3.47 4.70
CA LEU A 125 4.90 3.81 3.34
C LEU A 125 5.80 2.70 2.76
N MET A 126 5.25 1.95 1.81
CA MET A 126 5.94 0.84 1.16
C MET A 126 6.64 1.28 -0.12
N TYR A 127 7.97 1.24 -0.12
CA TYR A 127 8.84 1.52 -1.26
C TYR A 127 9.03 0.26 -2.12
N GLY A 128 8.11 0.02 -3.05
CA GLY A 128 8.10 -1.13 -3.95
C GLY A 128 8.20 -0.76 -5.43
N THR A 129 7.95 -1.72 -6.30
CA THR A 129 7.71 -1.50 -7.74
C THR A 129 6.59 -0.49 -7.97
N THR A 130 5.54 -0.62 -7.18
CA THR A 130 4.49 0.37 -6.90
C THR A 130 4.76 1.00 -5.53
N MET A 131 4.12 2.12 -5.21
CA MET A 131 4.12 2.65 -3.84
C MET A 131 2.75 2.39 -3.22
N PHE A 132 2.75 1.93 -1.97
CA PHE A 132 1.50 1.68 -1.25
C PHE A 132 1.56 2.36 0.13
N LEU A 133 0.45 2.97 0.51
CA LEU A 133 0.34 3.79 1.71
C LEU A 133 -0.87 3.35 2.52
N ILE A 134 -0.67 3.15 3.83
CA ILE A 134 -1.75 2.88 4.79
C ILE A 134 -1.65 3.90 5.92
N ASN A 135 -2.66 4.75 6.05
CA ASN A 135 -2.80 5.65 7.19
C ASN A 135 -3.80 5.07 8.19
N THR A 136 -3.37 4.83 9.42
CA THR A 136 -4.19 4.26 10.48
C THR A 136 -4.87 5.37 11.28
N LEU A 137 -6.15 5.15 11.59
CA LEU A 137 -7.03 6.13 12.21
C LEU A 137 -7.76 5.51 13.41
N SER A 138 -8.05 6.34 14.42
CA SER A 138 -8.92 5.97 15.56
C SER A 138 -10.42 6.11 15.27
N ALA A 139 -10.77 6.75 14.16
CA ALA A 139 -12.16 6.96 13.74
C ALA A 139 -12.31 6.76 12.23
N ARG A 140 -13.50 6.35 11.82
CA ARG A 140 -13.79 6.15 10.40
C ARG A 140 -13.71 7.44 9.62
N ALA A 141 -12.92 7.44 8.56
CA ALA A 141 -12.88 8.48 7.55
C ALA A 141 -13.18 7.90 6.15
N SER A 142 -13.55 8.77 5.22
CA SER A 142 -13.85 8.38 3.84
C SER A 142 -13.54 9.56 2.91
N ALA A 143 -12.84 9.27 1.84
CA ALA A 143 -12.59 10.18 0.73
C ALA A 143 -12.81 9.41 -0.59
N PRO A 144 -13.47 9.99 -1.60
CA PRO A 144 -13.75 9.32 -2.87
C PRO A 144 -12.49 8.84 -3.58
N GLU A 145 -11.39 9.56 -3.42
CA GLU A 145 -10.09 9.33 -4.03
C GLU A 145 -9.20 8.35 -3.29
N LEU A 146 -9.62 7.84 -2.12
CA LEU A 146 -8.86 6.93 -1.27
C LEU A 146 -9.65 5.66 -0.94
N TRP A 147 -8.97 4.60 -0.62
CA TRP A 147 -9.61 3.37 -0.15
C TRP A 147 -9.84 3.45 1.35
N SER A 148 -11.07 3.24 1.78
CA SER A 148 -11.45 3.20 3.20
C SER A 148 -11.70 1.77 3.62
N THR A 149 -11.07 1.33 4.72
CA THR A 149 -11.24 -0.01 5.31
C THR A 149 -11.35 0.09 6.83
N VAL A 150 -11.76 -0.99 7.49
CA VAL A 150 -11.44 -1.15 8.91
C VAL A 150 -9.97 -1.55 9.05
N GLY A 151 -9.39 -1.39 10.23
CA GLY A 151 -8.03 -1.87 10.52
C GLY A 151 -8.01 -3.36 10.84
N ALA A 152 -6.82 -3.88 11.16
CA ALA A 152 -6.65 -5.27 11.56
C ALA A 152 -7.18 -5.55 12.98
N PHE A 153 -7.22 -4.53 13.83
CA PHE A 153 -7.68 -4.61 15.21
C PHE A 153 -9.00 -3.87 15.41
N GLU A 154 -9.76 -4.27 16.43
CA GLU A 154 -10.97 -3.58 16.83
C GLU A 154 -10.69 -2.10 17.11
N ASP A 155 -11.64 -1.23 16.78
CA ASP A 155 -11.54 0.23 16.93
C ASP A 155 -10.44 0.93 16.11
N SER A 156 -9.88 0.24 15.11
CA SER A 156 -8.99 0.83 14.13
C SER A 156 -9.62 0.91 12.73
N TYR A 157 -9.27 1.97 12.01
CA TYR A 157 -9.70 2.22 10.63
C TYR A 157 -8.50 2.62 9.79
N ASN A 158 -8.61 2.45 8.48
CA ASN A 158 -7.55 2.87 7.59
C ASN A 158 -8.08 3.66 6.40
N LEU A 159 -7.30 4.64 5.98
CA LEU A 159 -7.29 5.13 4.62
C LEU A 159 -6.06 4.57 3.92
N ALA A 160 -6.25 4.05 2.74
CA ALA A 160 -5.15 3.52 1.94
C ALA A 160 -5.12 4.15 0.55
N GLY A 161 -3.95 4.19 -0.02
CA GLY A 161 -3.73 4.68 -1.37
C GLY A 161 -2.48 4.07 -1.98
N GLY A 162 -2.27 4.29 -3.26
CA GLY A 162 -1.08 3.77 -3.89
C GLY A 162 -0.88 4.27 -5.30
N MET A 163 0.39 4.49 -5.63
CA MET A 163 0.83 4.86 -6.97
C MET A 163 0.96 3.61 -7.83
N ALA A 164 0.49 3.70 -9.07
CA ALA A 164 0.61 2.60 -10.03
C ALA A 164 2.07 2.27 -10.38
N THR A 165 2.94 3.27 -10.36
CA THR A 165 4.38 3.14 -10.63
C THR A 165 5.19 3.97 -9.63
N SER A 166 6.29 3.39 -9.15
CA SER A 166 7.27 4.02 -8.26
C SER A 166 8.67 3.46 -8.57
N GLY A 167 9.13 2.43 -7.88
CA GLY A 167 10.40 1.78 -8.19
C GLY A 167 10.48 1.23 -9.63
N ALA A 168 9.36 0.94 -10.26
CA ALA A 168 9.31 0.57 -11.67
C ALA A 168 9.93 1.63 -12.59
N ILE A 169 9.76 2.93 -12.27
CA ILE A 169 10.27 4.03 -13.09
C ILE A 169 11.81 4.10 -12.98
N THR A 170 12.36 3.82 -11.79
CA THR A 170 13.82 3.76 -11.61
C THR A 170 14.43 2.66 -12.46
N GLY A 171 13.78 1.49 -12.52
CA GLY A 171 14.16 0.37 -13.39
C GLY A 171 14.00 0.68 -14.89
N TRP A 172 12.95 1.39 -15.27
CA TRP A 172 12.74 1.85 -16.64
C TRP A 172 13.86 2.82 -17.07
N LEU A 173 14.14 3.85 -16.28
CA LEU A 173 15.19 4.82 -16.61
C LEU A 173 16.56 4.13 -16.65
N ARG A 174 16.85 3.23 -15.72
CA ARG A 174 18.07 2.43 -15.73
C ARG A 174 18.29 1.72 -17.07
N LYS A 175 17.26 1.07 -17.60
CA LYS A 175 17.30 0.39 -18.92
C LYS A 175 17.54 1.39 -20.05
N LEU A 176 16.84 2.52 -20.00
CA LEU A 176 16.92 3.57 -21.04
C LEU A 176 18.33 4.16 -21.15
N VAL A 177 19.05 4.29 -20.02
CA VAL A 177 20.40 4.86 -19.98
C VAL A 177 21.52 3.82 -20.05
N GLY A 178 21.26 2.63 -20.57
CA GLY A 178 22.27 1.61 -20.86
C GLY A 178 22.52 0.63 -19.72
N ASN A 179 21.54 0.35 -18.87
CA ASN A 179 21.61 -0.61 -17.74
C ASN A 179 22.72 -0.30 -16.71
N VAL A 180 22.97 0.98 -16.46
CA VAL A 180 23.90 1.41 -15.42
C VAL A 180 23.43 0.88 -14.05
N ASP A 181 24.34 0.49 -13.18
CA ASP A 181 23.97 -0.01 -11.84
C ASP A 181 23.36 1.07 -10.95
N TYR A 182 22.57 0.65 -9.98
CA TYR A 182 21.86 1.57 -9.07
C TYR A 182 22.82 2.43 -8.23
N PRO A 183 23.91 1.91 -7.64
CA PRO A 183 24.85 2.75 -6.90
C PRO A 183 25.41 3.91 -7.72
N THR A 184 25.78 3.67 -8.98
CA THR A 184 26.26 4.72 -9.89
C THR A 184 25.17 5.77 -10.17
N LEU A 185 23.95 5.35 -10.50
CA LEU A 185 22.83 6.28 -10.75
C LEU A 185 22.47 7.10 -9.51
N LEU A 186 22.47 6.49 -8.34
CA LEU A 186 22.22 7.19 -7.07
C LEU A 186 23.34 8.17 -6.74
N GLY A 187 24.61 7.79 -6.99
CA GLY A 187 25.75 8.68 -6.80
C GLY A 187 25.70 9.90 -7.71
N GLU A 188 25.31 9.74 -8.98
CA GLU A 188 25.11 10.85 -9.91
C GLU A 188 23.91 11.73 -9.52
N ALA A 189 22.80 11.13 -9.13
CA ALA A 189 21.61 11.85 -8.65
C ALA A 189 21.88 12.65 -7.37
N ALA A 190 22.76 12.16 -6.49
CA ALA A 190 23.14 12.87 -5.29
C ALA A 190 23.97 14.14 -5.57
N GLN A 191 24.60 14.24 -6.74
CA GLN A 191 25.33 15.45 -7.18
C GLN A 191 24.40 16.50 -7.81
N SER A 192 23.21 16.08 -8.26
CA SER A 192 22.18 16.99 -8.76
C SER A 192 21.51 17.72 -7.58
N PRO A 193 21.27 19.03 -7.66
CA PRO A 193 20.61 19.75 -6.57
C PRO A 193 19.13 19.36 -6.43
N ALA A 194 18.54 19.74 -5.29
CA ALA A 194 17.09 19.66 -5.09
C ALA A 194 16.35 20.40 -6.22
N GLY A 195 15.34 19.74 -6.81
CA GLY A 195 14.64 20.23 -7.99
C GLY A 195 15.29 19.84 -9.32
N ALA A 196 16.29 18.93 -9.29
CA ALA A 196 16.89 18.30 -10.47
C ALA A 196 17.22 19.30 -11.62
N ASN A 197 17.80 20.44 -11.26
CA ASN A 197 18.13 21.55 -12.19
C ASN A 197 16.93 22.07 -13.01
N GLY A 198 15.71 22.00 -12.47
CA GLY A 198 14.50 22.47 -13.12
C GLY A 198 13.75 21.40 -13.92
N LEU A 199 14.12 20.13 -13.77
CA LEU A 199 13.33 19.02 -14.30
C LEU A 199 12.14 18.71 -13.40
N LEU A 200 10.98 18.50 -14.03
CA LEU A 200 9.77 18.04 -13.36
C LEU A 200 9.22 16.82 -14.11
N LEU A 201 8.87 15.77 -13.35
CA LEU A 201 8.36 14.53 -13.93
C LEU A 201 7.03 14.13 -13.28
N LEU A 202 6.07 13.67 -14.10
CA LEU A 202 4.86 13.00 -13.63
C LEU A 202 5.07 11.49 -13.67
N PRO A 203 4.92 10.78 -12.52
CA PRO A 203 5.27 9.36 -12.41
C PRO A 203 4.18 8.40 -12.90
N TYR A 204 3.26 8.82 -13.77
CA TYR A 204 2.05 8.08 -14.13
C TYR A 204 2.24 7.12 -15.32
N PHE A 205 3.33 6.36 -15.33
CA PHE A 205 3.76 5.54 -16.46
C PHE A 205 2.81 4.37 -16.80
N ALA A 206 1.94 3.97 -15.86
CA ALA A 206 0.93 2.92 -16.05
C ALA A 206 -0.48 3.40 -15.67
N GLY A 207 -0.80 4.66 -16.00
CA GLY A 207 -1.94 5.32 -15.39
C GLY A 207 -1.67 5.65 -13.91
N GLU A 208 -2.66 6.19 -13.20
CA GLU A 208 -2.55 6.40 -11.77
C GLU A 208 -3.83 5.96 -11.04
N ARG A 209 -3.64 5.40 -9.85
CA ARG A 209 -4.72 4.93 -8.99
C ARG A 209 -5.24 6.07 -8.12
N THR A 210 -4.63 6.28 -6.99
CA THR A 210 -4.99 7.31 -6.03
C THR A 210 -3.95 8.42 -6.02
N PRO A 211 -4.27 9.65 -5.66
CA PRO A 211 -5.61 10.17 -5.42
C PRO A 211 -6.33 10.66 -6.68
N ILE A 212 -5.75 10.55 -7.88
CA ILE A 212 -6.33 11.11 -9.12
C ILE A 212 -7.22 10.13 -9.91
N ALA A 213 -7.10 8.83 -9.68
CA ALA A 213 -7.91 7.76 -10.28
C ALA A 213 -8.01 7.86 -11.82
N ASP A 214 -6.87 8.08 -12.52
CA ASP A 214 -6.81 8.30 -13.96
C ASP A 214 -6.05 7.16 -14.67
N PRO A 215 -6.73 6.18 -15.25
CA PRO A 215 -6.08 5.07 -15.96
C PRO A 215 -5.43 5.50 -17.28
N PHE A 216 -5.76 6.67 -17.82
CA PHE A 216 -5.21 7.23 -19.05
C PHE A 216 -4.05 8.20 -18.81
N ALA A 217 -3.72 8.53 -17.57
CA ALA A 217 -2.54 9.30 -17.25
C ALA A 217 -1.27 8.59 -17.76
N ARG A 218 -0.28 9.35 -18.20
CA ARG A 218 1.03 8.84 -18.64
C ARG A 218 2.14 9.68 -18.05
N GLY A 219 3.36 9.14 -18.04
CA GLY A 219 4.55 9.87 -17.64
C GLY A 219 4.80 11.09 -18.53
N VAL A 220 5.17 12.20 -17.89
CA VAL A 220 5.56 13.45 -18.56
C VAL A 220 6.89 13.90 -17.99
N ILE A 221 7.81 14.36 -18.84
CA ILE A 221 9.07 15.00 -18.43
C ILE A 221 9.05 16.42 -18.99
N ALA A 222 9.12 17.41 -18.13
CA ALA A 222 9.12 18.82 -18.47
C ALA A 222 10.41 19.51 -18.03
N GLY A 223 10.81 20.56 -18.73
CA GLY A 223 11.99 21.37 -18.38
C GLY A 223 13.32 20.90 -18.97
N LEU A 224 13.37 19.90 -19.85
CA LEU A 224 14.61 19.40 -20.46
C LEU A 224 15.36 20.48 -21.24
N THR A 225 16.67 20.56 -21.02
CA THR A 225 17.64 21.33 -21.79
C THR A 225 18.83 20.45 -22.19
N LEU A 226 19.76 20.97 -22.97
CA LEU A 226 20.98 20.26 -23.39
C LEU A 226 21.99 20.08 -22.22
N GLU A 227 21.81 20.80 -21.14
CA GLU A 227 22.71 20.77 -19.96
C GLU A 227 22.38 19.65 -18.98
N HIS A 228 21.17 19.04 -19.10
CA HIS A 228 20.75 18.01 -18.15
C HIS A 228 21.49 16.69 -18.35
N SER A 229 21.99 16.18 -17.25
CA SER A 229 22.69 14.91 -17.16
C SER A 229 21.73 13.74 -16.87
N ARG A 230 22.26 12.52 -16.94
CA ARG A 230 21.58 11.30 -16.49
C ARG A 230 21.27 11.36 -14.98
N GLY A 231 22.16 11.94 -14.17
CA GLY A 231 21.97 12.14 -12.75
C GLY A 231 20.75 13.03 -12.45
N ASP A 232 20.57 14.11 -13.21
CA ASP A 232 19.40 15.00 -13.09
C ASP A 232 18.10 14.25 -13.40
N LEU A 233 18.08 13.46 -14.47
CA LEU A 233 16.92 12.65 -14.82
C LEU A 233 16.59 11.62 -13.72
N TYR A 234 17.61 10.95 -13.15
CA TYR A 234 17.39 9.98 -12.09
C TYR A 234 16.89 10.64 -10.81
N ARG A 235 17.42 11.82 -10.46
CA ARG A 235 16.94 12.62 -9.35
C ARG A 235 15.48 13.04 -9.58
N ALA A 236 15.14 13.54 -10.76
CA ALA A 236 13.77 13.92 -11.11
C ALA A 236 12.78 12.75 -10.96
N VAL A 237 13.21 11.52 -11.28
CA VAL A 237 12.40 10.30 -11.04
C VAL A 237 12.15 10.08 -9.56
N LEU A 238 13.17 10.19 -8.70
CA LEU A 238 13.02 10.04 -7.24
C LEU A 238 12.12 11.14 -6.67
N GLU A 239 12.31 12.38 -7.09
CA GLU A 239 11.49 13.53 -6.67
C GLU A 239 10.04 13.39 -7.12
N ALA A 240 9.78 12.90 -8.34
CA ALA A 240 8.43 12.65 -8.84
C ALA A 240 7.65 11.64 -7.98
N THR A 241 8.32 10.58 -7.57
CA THR A 241 7.69 9.61 -6.65
C THR A 241 7.43 10.23 -5.28
N ALA A 242 8.33 11.07 -4.78
CA ALA A 242 8.16 11.80 -3.53
C ALA A 242 7.00 12.82 -3.60
N MET A 243 6.84 13.52 -4.75
CA MET A 243 5.67 14.39 -4.98
C MET A 243 4.36 13.60 -4.98
N GLY A 244 4.36 12.38 -5.54
CA GLY A 244 3.23 11.47 -5.45
C GLY A 244 2.90 11.07 -4.00
N VAL A 245 3.91 10.78 -3.18
CA VAL A 245 3.73 10.53 -1.73
C VAL A 245 3.14 11.76 -1.04
N ARG A 246 3.67 12.96 -1.29
CA ARG A 246 3.13 14.21 -0.74
C ARG A 246 1.65 14.41 -1.12
N HIS A 247 1.28 14.13 -2.37
CA HIS A 247 -0.11 14.23 -2.81
C HIS A 247 -1.04 13.30 -2.00
N HIS A 248 -0.58 12.07 -1.70
CA HIS A 248 -1.33 11.16 -0.83
C HIS A 248 -1.40 11.67 0.62
N VAL A 249 -0.30 12.18 1.17
CA VAL A 249 -0.28 12.75 2.53
C VAL A 249 -1.28 13.90 2.66
N GLU A 250 -1.34 14.80 1.66
CA GLU A 250 -2.33 15.88 1.63
C GLU A 250 -3.76 15.35 1.54
N ALA A 251 -4.02 14.32 0.72
CA ALA A 251 -5.34 13.69 0.62
C ALA A 251 -5.75 12.99 1.94
N PHE A 252 -4.82 12.28 2.61
CA PHE A 252 -5.09 11.70 3.93
C PHE A 252 -5.41 12.76 4.96
N ARG A 253 -4.64 13.84 5.03
CA ARG A 253 -4.88 14.97 5.96
C ARG A 253 -6.21 15.65 5.70
N ALA A 254 -6.57 15.86 4.44
CA ALA A 254 -7.86 16.43 4.06
C ALA A 254 -9.04 15.56 4.49
N ALA A 255 -8.89 14.24 4.46
CA ALA A 255 -9.93 13.28 4.82
C ALA A 255 -10.04 13.05 6.34
N ALA A 256 -8.94 12.98 7.06
CA ALA A 256 -8.90 12.57 8.46
C ALA A 256 -8.14 13.53 9.39
N GLY A 257 -7.34 14.44 8.83
CA GLY A 257 -6.63 15.46 9.58
C GLY A 257 -5.34 15.02 10.28
N GLN A 258 -4.94 13.72 10.20
CA GLN A 258 -3.82 13.21 10.99
C GLN A 258 -2.87 12.32 10.18
N VAL A 259 -1.60 12.74 10.08
CA VAL A 259 -0.45 11.91 9.70
C VAL A 259 0.71 12.40 10.57
N ASP A 260 1.05 11.64 11.61
CA ASP A 260 2.01 12.05 12.64
C ASP A 260 3.37 11.38 12.46
N ARG A 261 3.37 10.13 12.03
CA ARG A 261 4.59 9.32 11.89
C ARG A 261 4.56 8.56 10.56
N VAL A 262 5.68 8.60 9.81
CA VAL A 262 5.85 7.77 8.62
C VAL A 262 6.78 6.60 8.94
N VAL A 263 6.31 5.39 8.69
CA VAL A 263 7.12 4.18 8.83
C VAL A 263 7.41 3.62 7.43
N ALA A 264 8.68 3.67 7.04
CA ALA A 264 9.13 3.31 5.70
C ALA A 264 9.55 1.85 5.62
N VAL A 265 9.01 1.11 4.64
CA VAL A 265 9.29 -0.32 4.41
C VAL A 265 9.60 -0.60 2.95
N GLY A 266 10.04 -1.81 2.65
CA GLY A 266 10.30 -2.28 1.29
C GLY A 266 11.71 -2.00 0.78
N GLY A 267 11.99 -2.51 -0.43
CA GLY A 267 13.35 -2.52 -0.99
C GLY A 267 13.96 -1.15 -1.24
N GLY A 268 13.14 -0.13 -1.53
CA GLY A 268 13.62 1.24 -1.76
C GLY A 268 14.19 1.92 -0.52
N THR A 269 13.90 1.41 0.70
CA THR A 269 14.47 1.94 1.95
C THR A 269 15.99 1.76 2.05
N GLN A 270 16.60 0.98 1.19
CA GLN A 270 18.05 0.86 1.09
C GLN A 270 18.70 2.11 0.46
N SER A 271 17.95 2.94 -0.24
CA SER A 271 18.43 4.19 -0.83
C SER A 271 18.27 5.35 0.16
N GLU A 272 19.37 5.78 0.76
CA GLU A 272 19.38 6.95 1.65
C GLU A 272 18.91 8.21 0.94
N LEU A 273 19.35 8.41 -0.32
CA LEU A 273 18.94 9.56 -1.11
C LEU A 273 17.43 9.59 -1.34
N TRP A 274 16.81 8.45 -1.67
CA TRP A 274 15.36 8.40 -1.91
C TRP A 274 14.57 8.67 -0.63
N LEU A 275 14.98 8.08 0.50
CA LEU A 275 14.37 8.37 1.80
C LEU A 275 14.49 9.86 2.15
N GLN A 276 15.68 10.46 1.96
CA GLN A 276 15.89 11.88 2.23
C GLN A 276 14.98 12.75 1.35
N ILE A 277 14.94 12.50 0.04
CA ILE A 277 14.05 13.22 -0.88
C ILE A 277 12.59 13.14 -0.46
N VAL A 278 12.11 11.97 -0.06
CA VAL A 278 10.72 11.83 0.40
C VAL A 278 10.48 12.60 1.70
N SER A 279 11.41 12.56 2.66
CA SER A 279 11.31 13.38 3.88
C SER A 279 11.30 14.87 3.55
N ASP A 280 12.17 15.34 2.67
CA ASP A 280 12.28 16.74 2.28
C ASP A 280 11.02 17.26 1.57
N VAL A 281 10.49 16.46 0.63
CA VAL A 281 9.29 16.81 -0.15
C VAL A 281 8.03 16.80 0.71
N THR A 282 7.91 15.86 1.65
CA THR A 282 6.72 15.72 2.50
C THR A 282 6.77 16.57 3.76
N GLY A 283 7.97 17.00 4.18
CA GLY A 283 8.20 17.66 5.46
C GLY A 283 8.04 16.71 6.67
N LEU A 284 8.09 15.39 6.47
CA LEU A 284 7.85 14.39 7.50
C LEU A 284 9.10 13.59 7.83
N GLU A 285 9.31 13.33 9.14
CA GLU A 285 10.29 12.33 9.57
C GLU A 285 9.85 10.96 9.10
N GLN A 286 10.81 10.16 8.61
CA GLN A 286 10.59 8.75 8.36
C GLN A 286 11.34 7.89 9.37
N VAL A 287 10.66 6.87 9.88
CA VAL A 287 11.24 5.81 10.71
C VAL A 287 11.45 4.58 9.84
N VAL A 288 12.68 4.07 9.80
CA VAL A 288 13.01 2.82 9.11
C VAL A 288 13.29 1.76 10.16
N PRO A 289 12.47 0.70 10.26
CA PRO A 289 12.68 -0.38 11.22
C PRO A 289 13.90 -1.25 10.85
N ARG A 290 14.39 -2.04 11.81
CA ARG A 290 15.54 -2.93 11.60
C ARG A 290 15.23 -4.02 10.57
N VAL A 291 14.04 -4.60 10.62
CA VAL A 291 13.56 -5.62 9.70
C VAL A 291 12.51 -4.98 8.82
N THR A 292 12.78 -4.90 7.52
CA THR A 292 11.87 -4.36 6.51
C THR A 292 11.25 -5.49 5.66
N VAL A 293 11.30 -6.72 6.16
CA VAL A 293 10.79 -7.92 5.49
C VAL A 293 9.39 -8.22 5.99
N GLY A 294 8.50 -7.85 5.28
CA GLY A 294 7.16 -8.12 4.95
C GLY A 294 6.22 -8.85 5.89
N ALA A 295 5.14 -9.24 5.27
CA ALA A 295 3.93 -9.78 5.86
C ALA A 295 4.13 -11.00 6.78
N SER A 296 5.09 -11.87 6.48
CA SER A 296 5.33 -13.07 7.30
C SER A 296 5.81 -12.74 8.71
N PHE A 297 6.59 -11.67 8.89
CA PHE A 297 7.02 -11.21 10.21
C PHE A 297 5.83 -10.66 11.02
N GLY A 298 4.96 -9.87 10.38
CA GLY A 298 3.74 -9.37 11.01
C GLY A 298 2.76 -10.48 11.36
N ALA A 299 2.60 -11.48 10.49
CA ALA A 299 1.77 -12.65 10.78
C ALA A 299 2.34 -13.46 11.97
N ALA A 300 3.66 -13.62 12.06
CA ALA A 300 4.30 -14.27 13.21
C ALA A 300 4.11 -13.48 14.51
N TYR A 301 4.23 -12.15 14.44
CA TYR A 301 3.95 -11.27 15.58
C TYR A 301 2.49 -11.39 16.06
N LEU A 302 1.52 -11.31 15.12
CA LEU A 302 0.09 -11.49 15.43
C LEU A 302 -0.17 -12.84 16.09
N ALA A 303 0.42 -13.93 15.57
CA ALA A 303 0.27 -15.24 16.16
C ALA A 303 0.86 -15.31 17.57
N ALA A 304 2.03 -14.69 17.81
CA ALA A 304 2.66 -14.64 19.12
C ALA A 304 1.83 -13.80 20.11
N SER A 305 1.28 -12.66 19.68
CA SER A 305 0.48 -11.77 20.53
C SER A 305 -0.83 -12.42 21.02
N ALA A 306 -1.34 -13.39 20.29
CA ALA A 306 -2.53 -14.13 20.70
C ALA A 306 -2.29 -15.11 21.87
N VAL A 307 -1.03 -15.45 22.18
CA VAL A 307 -0.68 -16.46 23.19
C VAL A 307 0.32 -15.95 24.25
N ALA A 308 0.91 -14.78 24.04
CA ALA A 308 1.89 -14.18 24.94
C ALA A 308 1.85 -12.64 24.88
N GLU A 309 2.28 -11.99 25.95
CA GLU A 309 2.55 -10.55 25.91
C GLU A 309 3.85 -10.30 25.14
N VAL A 310 3.75 -9.67 23.98
CA VAL A 310 4.88 -9.33 23.09
C VAL A 310 4.76 -7.91 22.61
N SER A 311 5.88 -7.23 22.39
CA SER A 311 5.96 -5.87 21.85
C SER A 311 6.60 -5.88 20.47
N ILE A 312 5.90 -5.34 19.49
CA ILE A 312 6.46 -5.19 18.14
C ILE A 312 7.67 -4.24 18.14
N GLY A 313 7.67 -3.23 18.99
CA GLY A 313 8.82 -2.33 19.15
C GLY A 313 10.08 -3.01 19.70
N GLU A 314 9.95 -4.11 20.45
CA GLU A 314 11.06 -4.96 20.89
C GLU A 314 11.49 -5.93 19.79
N TRP A 315 10.54 -6.53 19.08
CA TRP A 315 10.81 -7.43 17.97
C TRP A 315 11.47 -6.73 16.79
N ASN A 316 10.98 -5.52 16.47
CA ASN A 316 11.43 -4.75 15.33
C ASN A 316 11.65 -3.26 15.68
N PRO A 317 12.66 -2.94 16.49
CA PRO A 317 12.94 -1.55 16.85
C PRO A 317 13.37 -0.72 15.64
N PRO A 318 13.20 0.60 15.69
CA PRO A 318 13.75 1.52 14.72
C PRO A 318 15.26 1.34 14.54
N ALA A 319 15.71 1.21 13.28
CA ALA A 319 17.13 1.17 12.94
C ALA A 319 17.68 2.57 12.67
N ARG A 320 16.87 3.43 12.04
CA ARG A 320 17.24 4.81 11.72
C ARG A 320 16.01 5.71 11.58
N ARG A 321 16.25 7.02 11.65
CA ARG A 321 15.28 8.08 11.39
C ARG A 321 15.85 9.02 10.34
N VAL A 322 15.04 9.47 9.42
CA VAL A 322 15.39 10.41 8.36
C VAL A 322 14.58 11.67 8.57
N GLN A 323 15.25 12.74 8.95
CA GLN A 323 14.63 14.06 9.17
C GLN A 323 14.59 14.85 7.86
N PRO A 324 13.52 15.63 7.62
CA PRO A 324 13.49 16.54 6.48
C PRO A 324 14.53 17.66 6.64
N ASP A 325 15.17 18.05 5.54
CA ASP A 325 16.00 19.26 5.48
C ASP A 325 15.11 20.48 5.25
N ALA A 326 14.92 21.27 6.30
CA ALA A 326 14.09 22.48 6.24
C ALA A 326 14.55 23.51 5.20
N SER A 327 15.81 23.47 4.78
CA SER A 327 16.34 24.40 3.78
C SER A 327 15.78 24.15 2.37
N THR A 328 15.29 22.93 2.09
CA THR A 328 14.71 22.56 0.80
C THR A 328 13.20 22.81 0.71
N ALA A 329 12.52 23.05 1.83
CA ALA A 329 11.06 23.10 1.94
C ALA A 329 10.41 24.06 0.95
N ALA A 330 10.84 25.31 0.93
CA ALA A 330 10.26 26.33 0.04
C ALA A 330 10.43 25.98 -1.46
N GLY A 331 11.55 25.35 -1.83
CA GLY A 331 11.79 24.88 -3.19
C GLY A 331 10.84 23.74 -3.57
N TYR A 332 10.68 22.75 -2.70
CA TYR A 332 9.76 21.64 -2.95
C TYR A 332 8.28 22.06 -2.88
N ASP A 333 7.91 23.06 -2.08
CA ASP A 333 6.56 23.62 -2.08
C ASP A 333 6.22 24.21 -3.46
N ALA A 334 7.12 25.04 -4.01
CA ALA A 334 6.94 25.62 -5.33
C ALA A 334 6.89 24.56 -6.43
N LEU A 335 7.75 23.53 -6.37
CA LEU A 335 7.75 22.42 -7.33
C LEU A 335 6.49 21.57 -7.23
N PHE A 336 5.95 21.36 -6.04
CA PHE A 336 4.73 20.58 -5.86
C PHE A 336 3.50 21.26 -6.49
N GLU A 337 3.40 22.58 -6.41
CA GLU A 337 2.36 23.34 -7.13
C GLU A 337 2.50 23.18 -8.65
N LEU A 338 3.73 23.24 -9.18
CA LEU A 338 3.99 22.99 -10.59
C LEU A 338 3.69 21.54 -10.99
N TYR A 339 3.99 20.57 -10.12
CA TYR A 339 3.67 19.15 -10.33
C TYR A 339 2.17 18.92 -10.48
N ARG A 340 1.37 19.48 -9.58
CA ARG A 340 -0.11 19.39 -9.67
C ARG A 340 -0.65 20.05 -10.92
N ARG A 341 -0.12 21.23 -11.25
CA ARG A 341 -0.52 21.97 -12.45
C ARG A 341 -0.12 21.25 -13.74
N LEU A 342 1.10 20.70 -13.79
CA LEU A 342 1.57 19.96 -14.98
C LEU A 342 0.64 18.80 -15.34
N TYR A 343 0.10 18.08 -14.35
CA TYR A 343 -0.88 17.04 -14.61
C TYR A 343 -2.13 17.61 -15.30
N VAL A 344 -2.71 18.66 -14.76
CA VAL A 344 -3.92 19.30 -15.31
C VAL A 344 -3.67 19.84 -16.73
N ASP A 345 -2.58 20.56 -16.91
CA ASP A 345 -2.24 21.22 -18.18
C ASP A 345 -1.89 20.22 -19.30
N SER A 346 -1.34 19.04 -18.96
CA SER A 346 -0.95 18.01 -19.94
C SER A 346 -2.02 16.93 -20.18
N ALA A 347 -3.02 16.79 -19.31
CA ALA A 347 -3.97 15.68 -19.31
C ALA A 347 -4.64 15.45 -20.67
N SER A 348 -5.13 16.50 -21.33
CA SER A 348 -5.82 16.37 -22.64
C SER A 348 -4.92 15.78 -23.73
N VAL A 349 -3.66 16.18 -23.77
CA VAL A 349 -2.68 15.68 -24.76
C VAL A 349 -2.31 14.22 -24.41
N VAL A 350 -2.05 13.94 -23.14
CA VAL A 350 -1.66 12.63 -22.64
C VAL A 350 -2.76 11.60 -22.87
N HIS A 351 -4.02 11.94 -22.60
CA HIS A 351 -5.17 11.07 -22.85
C HIS A 351 -5.35 10.76 -24.33
N ALA A 352 -5.18 11.76 -25.21
CA ALA A 352 -5.23 11.55 -26.65
C ALA A 352 -4.11 10.62 -27.16
N LEU A 353 -2.93 10.65 -26.54
CA LEU A 353 -1.84 9.73 -26.85
C LEU A 353 -2.09 8.34 -26.30
N ALA A 354 -2.65 8.20 -25.10
CA ALA A 354 -2.99 6.92 -24.50
C ALA A 354 -3.99 6.13 -25.35
N GLY A 355 -5.03 6.77 -25.90
CA GLY A 355 -6.01 6.14 -26.78
C GLY A 355 -5.50 5.77 -28.19
N ARG A 356 -4.21 6.02 -28.48
CA ARG A 356 -3.54 5.58 -29.73
C ARG A 356 -2.62 4.39 -29.55
N ALA A 357 -2.40 3.99 -28.29
CA ALA A 357 -1.49 2.88 -27.93
C ALA A 357 -2.20 1.51 -27.87
N ASP A 358 -3.54 1.52 -27.96
CA ASP A 358 -4.42 0.37 -28.11
C ASP A 358 -4.73 0.13 -29.60
#